data_553e630341fff673f0a18e70b555eccb
#
_entry.id   553e630341fff673f0a18e70b555eccb
#
_cell.length_a   1.000
_cell.length_b   1.000
_cell.length_c   1.000
_cell.angle_alpha   90.00
_cell.angle_beta   90.00
_cell.angle_gamma   90.00
#
_symmetry.space_group_name_H-M   'P 1'
#
loop_
_entity.id
_entity.type
_entity.pdbx_description
1 polymer ?
#
loop_
_entity_poly.entity_id
_entity_poly.type
_entity_poly.pdbx_seq_one_letter_code
_entity_poly.pdbx_strand_id
1 'polypeptide(L)'
;MVAAKTTKIKRHDDAKQFAPVYARLSEMLFKHKDKLSVAIEKPGEFWMAVTGAMYRGKPLVFAGVRMGKNYVSYHLMSVYMRKVEMSPELKKRLQGKACFNFSTVDEKLFGELDELTTSGLKDYRPGVLEKESKWYRKK
;
A
#
# COMPACT_ATOMS: atom_id res chain seq x y z
N MET A 1 13.34 -3.34 30.24
CA MET A 1 13.08 -2.88 30.08
C MET A 1 12.40 -2.28 30.42
N VAL A 2 12.40 -2.07 30.54
CA VAL A 2 11.88 -1.49 30.89
C VAL A 2 10.96 -1.01 30.65
N ALA A 3 10.68 -1.40 30.55
CA ALA A 3 9.85 -1.16 29.93
C ALA A 3 8.87 -0.57 30.40
N ALA A 4 8.62 -0.85 31.04
CA ALA A 4 7.72 -0.40 31.47
C ALA A 4 7.54 0.69 31.49
N LYS A 5 7.84 0.78 31.42
CA LYS A 5 7.98 1.85 31.57
C LYS A 5 6.93 2.63 31.27
N THR A 6 6.84 3.54 30.79
CA THR A 6 5.79 4.48 30.67
C THR A 6 5.09 4.34 29.33
N THR A 7 3.99 5.02 29.19
CA THR A 7 3.27 5.06 27.94
C THR A 7 4.15 5.57 26.81
N LYS A 8 5.00 6.50 27.14
CA LYS A 8 5.89 7.08 26.16
C LYS A 8 6.84 6.03 25.60
N ILE A 9 7.39 5.20 26.49
CA ILE A 9 8.28 4.13 26.07
C ILE A 9 7.53 3.13 25.24
N LYS A 10 6.30 2.85 25.62
CA LYS A 10 5.48 1.91 24.86
C LYS A 10 5.24 2.42 23.45
N ARG A 11 4.98 3.71 23.30
CA ARG A 11 4.76 4.28 22.00
C ARG A 11 6.02 4.17 21.13
N HIS A 12 7.16 4.35 21.75
CA HIS A 12 8.43 4.20 21.05
C HIS A 12 8.63 2.77 20.60
N ASP A 13 8.25 1.82 21.46
CA ASP A 13 8.34 0.41 21.11
C ASP A 13 7.39 0.06 19.98
N ASP A 14 6.21 0.68 19.95
CA ASP A 14 5.26 0.46 18.87
C ASP A 14 5.86 0.90 17.53
N ALA A 15 6.53 2.05 17.52
CA ALA A 15 7.17 2.52 16.30
C ALA A 15 8.24 1.54 15.83
N LYS A 16 9.04 1.02 16.77
CA LYS A 16 10.04 0.02 16.42
C LYS A 16 9.39 -1.24 15.90
N GLN A 17 8.29 -1.63 16.51
CA GLN A 17 7.59 -2.83 16.12
C GLN A 17 7.08 -2.73 14.68
N PHE A 18 6.61 -1.55 14.31
CA PHE A 18 6.04 -1.36 12.98
C PHE A 18 7.10 -1.08 11.92
N ALA A 19 8.29 -0.70 12.29
CA ALA A 19 9.34 -0.40 11.32
C ALA A 19 9.63 -1.57 10.38
N PRO A 20 9.74 -2.82 10.88
CA PRO A 20 9.95 -3.94 9.96
C PRO A 20 8.78 -4.15 9.00
N VAL A 21 7.56 -3.94 9.47
CA VAL A 21 6.38 -4.06 8.61
C VAL A 21 6.43 -3.02 7.49
N TYR A 22 6.72 -1.79 7.88
CA TYR A 22 6.82 -0.70 6.92
C TYR A 22 7.92 -0.96 5.89
N ALA A 23 9.07 -1.42 6.36
CA ALA A 23 10.21 -1.67 5.48
C ALA A 23 9.89 -2.79 4.48
N ARG A 24 9.30 -3.88 4.96
CA ARG A 24 8.99 -5.00 4.07
C ARG A 24 7.97 -4.61 3.00
N LEU A 25 6.93 -3.90 3.40
CA LEU A 25 5.91 -3.48 2.43
C LEU A 25 6.47 -2.46 1.43
N SER A 26 7.31 -1.56 1.91
CA SER A 26 7.94 -0.58 1.03
C SER A 26 8.86 -1.24 0.03
N GLU A 27 9.65 -2.23 0.47
CA GLU A 27 10.51 -2.99 -0.43
C GLU A 27 9.70 -3.70 -1.50
N MET A 28 8.60 -4.30 -1.09
CA MET A 28 7.74 -5.03 -1.99
C MET A 28 7.23 -4.11 -3.10
N LEU A 29 6.82 -2.92 -2.70
CA LEU A 29 6.32 -1.95 -3.68
C LEU A 29 7.44 -1.43 -4.57
N PHE A 30 8.60 -1.14 -3.99
CA PHE A 30 9.71 -0.57 -4.74
C PHE A 30 10.30 -1.52 -5.78
N LYS A 31 10.02 -2.80 -5.65
CA LYS A 31 10.45 -3.77 -6.67
C LYS A 31 9.93 -3.40 -8.06
N HIS A 32 8.83 -2.67 -8.10
CA HIS A 32 8.18 -2.33 -9.37
C HIS A 32 8.62 -0.98 -9.92
N LYS A 33 9.80 -0.54 -9.51
CA LYS A 33 10.31 0.78 -9.91
C LYS A 33 10.52 0.95 -11.41
N ASP A 34 10.57 -0.16 -12.14
CA ASP A 34 10.70 -0.06 -13.58
C ASP A 34 9.41 0.43 -14.25
N LYS A 35 8.29 0.29 -13.56
CA LYS A 35 6.99 0.72 -14.09
C LYS A 35 6.36 1.83 -13.26
N LEU A 36 6.92 2.09 -12.09
CA LEU A 36 6.38 3.07 -11.17
C LEU A 36 7.45 4.08 -10.78
N SER A 37 7.00 5.28 -10.47
CA SER A 37 7.87 6.35 -10.00
C SER A 37 7.47 6.73 -8.59
N VAL A 38 8.45 7.16 -7.78
CA VAL A 38 8.16 7.60 -6.42
C VAL A 38 7.39 8.91 -6.47
N ALA A 39 6.22 8.93 -5.87
CA ALA A 39 5.38 10.12 -5.82
C ALA A 39 5.52 10.86 -4.49
N ILE A 40 5.62 10.10 -3.40
CA ILE A 40 5.77 10.67 -2.07
C ILE A 40 6.76 9.79 -1.32
N GLU A 41 7.73 10.41 -0.69
CA GLU A 41 8.67 9.69 0.16
C GLU A 41 9.05 10.59 1.32
N LYS A 42 8.50 10.27 2.49
CA LYS A 42 8.80 11.01 3.71
C LYS A 42 8.64 10.05 4.89
N PRO A 43 9.10 10.42 6.08
CA PRO A 43 9.00 9.50 7.21
C PRO A 43 7.59 8.99 7.39
N GLY A 44 7.44 7.68 7.40
CA GLY A 44 6.15 7.04 7.62
C GLY A 44 5.21 7.03 6.44
N GLU A 45 5.66 7.46 5.27
CA GLU A 45 4.77 7.49 4.11
C GLU A 45 5.56 7.34 2.82
N PHE A 46 5.16 6.36 1.99
CA PHE A 46 5.86 6.07 0.75
C PHE A 46 4.83 5.69 -0.32
N TRP A 47 4.75 6.46 -1.39
CA TRP A 47 3.77 6.23 -2.46
C TRP A 47 4.44 6.18 -3.81
N MET A 48 3.97 5.30 -4.67
CA MET A 48 4.45 5.23 -6.05
C MET A 48 3.30 5.40 -7.02
N ALA A 49 3.60 6.03 -8.14
CA ALA A 49 2.62 6.33 -9.18
C ALA A 49 3.02 5.68 -10.49
N VAL A 50 2.06 5.49 -11.37
CA VAL A 50 2.32 4.95 -12.70
C VAL A 50 3.19 5.94 -13.46
N THR A 51 4.35 5.47 -13.93
CA THR A 51 5.30 6.34 -14.60
C THR A 51 4.66 6.99 -15.84
N GLY A 52 4.75 8.30 -15.88
CA GLY A 52 4.25 9.05 -17.04
C GLY A 52 2.75 9.24 -17.08
N ALA A 53 2.01 8.73 -16.10
CA ALA A 53 0.56 8.85 -16.09
C ALA A 53 0.11 9.94 -15.12
N MET A 54 -0.88 10.69 -15.53
CA MET A 54 -1.43 11.78 -14.72
C MET A 54 -2.93 11.61 -14.55
N TYR A 55 -3.42 12.10 -13.43
CA TYR A 55 -4.86 12.11 -13.16
C TYR A 55 -5.20 13.44 -12.50
N ARG A 56 -5.96 14.25 -13.20
CA ARG A 56 -6.38 15.57 -12.73
C ARG A 56 -5.19 16.44 -12.31
N GLY A 57 -4.14 16.43 -13.14
CA GLY A 57 -2.98 17.28 -12.92
C GLY A 57 -1.99 16.77 -11.91
N LYS A 58 -2.18 15.57 -11.40
CA LYS A 58 -1.28 14.96 -10.41
C LYS A 58 -0.86 13.59 -10.88
N PRO A 59 0.26 13.06 -10.34
CA PRO A 59 0.64 11.70 -10.72
C PRO A 59 -0.46 10.71 -10.38
N LEU A 60 -0.64 9.71 -11.24
CA LEU A 60 -1.64 8.68 -11.01
C LEU A 60 -1.07 7.68 -10.01
N VAL A 61 -1.42 7.83 -8.75
CA VAL A 61 -0.91 6.99 -7.67
C VAL A 61 -1.44 5.58 -7.80
N PHE A 62 -0.54 4.60 -7.67
CA PHE A 62 -0.90 3.19 -7.78
C PHE A 62 -0.98 2.50 -6.44
N ALA A 63 0.01 2.70 -5.57
CA ALA A 63 0.06 2.03 -4.28
C ALA A 63 0.91 2.83 -3.32
N GLY A 64 0.73 2.57 -2.03
CA GLY A 64 1.51 3.27 -1.03
C GLY A 64 1.50 2.55 0.30
N VAL A 65 2.44 2.95 1.15
CA VAL A 65 2.59 2.40 2.49
C VAL A 65 2.58 3.56 3.48
N ARG A 66 1.78 3.44 4.53
CA ARG A 66 1.70 4.47 5.57
C ARG A 66 1.81 3.84 6.94
N MET A 67 2.62 4.45 7.79
CA MET A 67 2.75 4.01 9.17
C MET A 67 1.75 4.80 10.02
N GLY A 68 0.81 4.08 10.61
CA GLY A 68 -0.17 4.69 11.50
C GLY A 68 0.20 4.47 12.95
N LYS A 69 -0.72 4.76 13.84
CA LYS A 69 -0.50 4.56 15.27
C LYS A 69 -0.56 3.11 15.67
N ASN A 70 -1.50 2.37 15.09
CA ASN A 70 -1.77 1.01 15.52
C ASN A 70 -1.45 -0.05 14.48
N TYR A 71 -1.07 0.37 13.29
CA TYR A 71 -0.77 -0.57 12.21
C TYR A 71 -0.08 0.17 11.07
N VAL A 72 0.43 -0.64 10.14
CA VAL A 72 0.97 -0.11 8.89
C VAL A 72 -0.03 -0.48 7.80
N SER A 73 -0.36 0.47 6.94
CA SER A 73 -1.34 0.26 5.88
C SER A 73 -0.65 0.15 4.53
N TYR A 74 -1.10 -0.81 3.74
CA TYR A 74 -0.68 -0.92 2.35
C TYR A 74 -1.90 -0.59 1.50
N HIS A 75 -1.81 0.49 0.73
CA HIS A 75 -2.89 0.93 -0.14
C HIS A 75 -2.61 0.44 -1.54
N LEU A 76 -3.57 -0.24 -2.13
CA LEU A 76 -3.41 -0.79 -3.47
C LEU A 76 -4.61 -0.37 -4.31
N MET A 77 -4.40 0.64 -5.13
CA MET A 77 -5.51 1.26 -5.85
C MET A 77 -6.15 0.37 -6.89
N SER A 78 -5.42 -0.61 -7.41
CA SER A 78 -6.02 -1.53 -8.39
C SER A 78 -7.14 -2.36 -7.78
N VAL A 79 -7.10 -2.59 -6.48
CA VAL A 79 -8.18 -3.30 -5.79
C VAL A 79 -9.45 -2.47 -5.79
N TYR A 80 -9.30 -1.16 -5.77
CA TYR A 80 -10.43 -0.25 -5.81
C TYR A 80 -11.06 -0.19 -7.20
N MET A 81 -10.28 -0.54 -8.22
CA MET A 81 -10.73 -0.46 -9.60
C MET A 81 -11.81 -1.48 -9.90
N ARG A 82 -11.64 -2.68 -9.40
CA ARG A 82 -12.59 -3.74 -9.62
C ARG A 82 -12.45 -4.78 -8.52
N LYS A 83 -13.46 -5.66 -8.46
CA LYS A 83 -13.44 -6.71 -7.46
C LYS A 83 -12.27 -7.66 -7.72
N VAL A 84 -11.56 -8.01 -6.68
CA VAL A 84 -10.40 -8.87 -6.76
C VAL A 84 -10.57 -10.02 -5.76
N GLU A 85 -10.23 -11.22 -6.19
CA GLU A 85 -10.28 -12.37 -5.31
C GLU A 85 -9.05 -12.40 -4.42
N MET A 86 -9.26 -12.72 -3.16
CA MET A 86 -8.18 -12.82 -2.21
C MET A 86 -8.56 -13.83 -1.13
N SER A 87 -7.55 -14.32 -0.41
CA SER A 87 -7.80 -15.29 0.64
C SER A 87 -8.63 -14.65 1.77
N PRO A 88 -9.32 -15.49 2.55
CA PRO A 88 -10.06 -14.96 3.69
C PRO A 88 -9.16 -14.24 4.68
N GLU A 89 -7.93 -14.72 4.85
CA GLU A 89 -6.99 -14.11 5.77
C GLU A 89 -6.59 -12.71 5.32
N LEU A 90 -6.33 -12.55 4.05
CA LEU A 90 -5.99 -11.23 3.53
C LEU A 90 -7.20 -10.31 3.57
N LYS A 91 -8.37 -10.85 3.29
CA LYS A 91 -9.59 -10.07 3.30
C LYS A 91 -9.86 -9.48 4.67
N LYS A 92 -9.46 -10.17 5.72
CA LYS A 92 -9.61 -9.66 7.08
C LYS A 92 -8.74 -8.45 7.33
N ARG A 93 -7.67 -8.29 6.56
CA ARG A 93 -6.80 -7.12 6.69
C ARG A 93 -7.34 -5.92 5.91
N LEU A 94 -8.26 -6.15 5.01
CA LEU A 94 -8.80 -5.09 4.16
C LEU A 94 -9.76 -4.22 4.96
N GLN A 95 -9.47 -2.93 4.98
CA GLN A 95 -10.34 -1.95 5.60
C GLN A 95 -10.72 -0.95 4.54
N GLY A 96 -12.02 -0.72 4.38
CA GLY A 96 -12.47 0.09 3.27
C GLY A 96 -12.32 -0.69 1.98
N LYS A 97 -11.89 -0.01 0.93
CA LYS A 97 -11.85 -0.62 -0.40
C LYS A 97 -10.46 -0.95 -0.91
N ALA A 98 -9.44 -0.36 -0.32
CA ALA A 98 -8.10 -0.51 -0.88
C ALA A 98 -6.98 -0.53 0.16
N CYS A 99 -7.30 -0.52 1.44
CA CYS A 99 -6.29 -0.45 2.50
C CYS A 99 -6.17 -1.78 3.21
N PHE A 100 -4.95 -2.31 3.27
CA PHE A 100 -4.68 -3.53 4.03
C PHE A 100 -3.82 -3.16 5.23
N ASN A 101 -4.29 -3.52 6.43
CA ASN A 101 -3.64 -3.12 7.67
C ASN A 101 -2.91 -4.28 8.33
N PHE A 102 -1.66 -4.03 8.73
CA PHE A 102 -0.84 -5.05 9.36
C PHE A 102 -0.13 -4.47 10.59
N SER A 103 -0.08 -5.26 11.65
CA SER A 103 0.69 -4.87 12.82
C SER A 103 1.94 -5.72 12.99
N THR A 104 2.08 -6.79 12.23
CA THR A 104 3.26 -7.65 12.25
C THR A 104 3.62 -8.04 10.83
N VAL A 105 4.85 -8.51 10.65
CA VAL A 105 5.28 -9.02 9.36
C VAL A 105 4.61 -10.37 9.14
N ASP A 106 3.92 -10.50 8.02
CA ASP A 106 3.24 -11.74 7.65
C ASP A 106 3.63 -12.06 6.22
N GLU A 107 4.69 -12.83 6.05
CA GLU A 107 5.25 -13.06 4.72
C GLU A 107 4.28 -13.78 3.79
N LYS A 108 3.40 -14.61 4.34
CA LYS A 108 2.43 -15.29 3.50
C LYS A 108 1.45 -14.30 2.89
N LEU A 109 0.90 -13.43 3.71
CA LEU A 109 -0.03 -12.42 3.22
C LEU A 109 0.67 -11.36 2.39
N PHE A 110 1.92 -11.03 2.73
CA PHE A 110 2.69 -10.10 1.93
C PHE A 110 2.95 -10.68 0.53
N GLY A 111 3.19 -11.99 0.46
CA GLY A 111 3.35 -12.63 -0.84
C GLY A 111 2.09 -12.55 -1.68
N GLU A 112 0.95 -12.71 -1.04
CA GLU A 112 -0.33 -12.59 -1.74
C GLU A 112 -0.54 -11.15 -2.21
N LEU A 113 -0.21 -10.17 -1.37
CA LEU A 113 -0.29 -8.78 -1.76
C LEU A 113 0.62 -8.45 -2.93
N ASP A 114 1.82 -9.06 -2.93
CA ASP A 114 2.75 -8.83 -4.02
C ASP A 114 2.18 -9.34 -5.33
N GLU A 115 1.51 -10.49 -5.29
CA GLU A 115 0.87 -11.02 -6.49
C GLU A 115 -0.25 -10.11 -6.96
N LEU A 116 -1.04 -9.58 -6.04
CA LEU A 116 -2.08 -8.65 -6.39
C LEU A 116 -1.52 -7.36 -6.96
N THR A 117 -0.40 -6.92 -6.42
CA THR A 117 0.27 -5.72 -6.91
C THR A 117 0.74 -5.93 -8.35
N THR A 118 1.41 -7.06 -8.59
CA THR A 118 1.91 -7.39 -9.91
C THR A 118 0.77 -7.48 -10.92
N SER A 119 -0.28 -8.18 -10.52
CA SER A 119 -1.45 -8.35 -11.38
C SER A 119 -2.12 -7.02 -11.68
N GLY A 120 -2.26 -6.18 -10.67
CA GLY A 120 -2.91 -4.90 -10.84
C GLY A 120 -2.16 -3.94 -11.74
N LEU A 121 -0.83 -4.04 -11.74
CA LEU A 121 -0.02 -3.17 -12.59
C LEU A 121 -0.31 -3.34 -14.07
N LYS A 122 -0.75 -4.51 -14.46
CA LYS A 122 -1.03 -4.76 -15.87
C LYS A 122 -2.18 -3.90 -16.38
N ASP A 123 -3.13 -3.61 -15.51
CA ASP A 123 -4.35 -2.94 -15.91
C ASP A 123 -4.51 -1.51 -15.38
N TYR A 124 -3.70 -1.14 -14.40
CA TYR A 124 -3.87 0.16 -13.76
C TYR A 124 -3.16 1.24 -14.58
N ARG A 125 -3.84 1.70 -15.60
CA ARG A 125 -3.33 2.75 -16.46
C ARG A 125 -4.52 3.47 -17.09
N PRO A 126 -4.32 4.71 -17.55
CA PRO A 126 -5.45 5.55 -17.99
C PRO A 126 -6.39 4.92 -18.99
N GLY A 127 -5.86 4.23 -20.00
CA GLY A 127 -6.72 3.62 -21.01
C GLY A 127 -7.67 2.58 -20.47
N VAL A 128 -7.19 1.76 -19.55
CA VAL A 128 -8.03 0.73 -18.95
C VAL A 128 -8.95 1.34 -17.91
N LEU A 129 -8.45 2.30 -17.13
CA LEU A 129 -9.26 2.93 -16.10
C LEU A 129 -10.46 3.65 -16.68
N GLU A 130 -10.31 4.26 -17.83
CA GLU A 130 -11.42 4.94 -18.47
C GLU A 130 -12.56 3.98 -18.78
N LYS A 131 -12.21 2.76 -19.15
CA LYS A 131 -13.22 1.76 -19.52
C LYS A 131 -13.81 1.05 -18.32
N GLU A 132 -12.99 0.75 -17.30
CA GLU A 132 -13.39 -0.16 -16.24
C GLU A 132 -13.61 0.45 -14.88
N SER A 133 -13.15 1.67 -14.66
CA SER A 133 -13.27 2.29 -13.35
C SER A 133 -14.32 3.38 -13.33
N LYS A 134 -15.18 3.33 -12.33
CA LYS A 134 -16.22 4.35 -12.20
C LYS A 134 -15.68 5.64 -11.63
N TRP A 135 -14.58 5.60 -10.91
CA TRP A 135 -14.04 6.80 -10.27
C TRP A 135 -13.11 7.60 -11.16
N TYR A 136 -12.53 6.96 -12.15
CA TYR A 136 -11.56 7.63 -13.00
C TYR A 136 -12.25 8.49 -14.06
N ARG A 137 -11.84 9.74 -14.15
CA ARG A 137 -12.36 10.67 -15.16
C ARG A 137 -11.19 11.27 -15.89
N LYS A 138 -11.14 11.05 -17.16
CA LYS A 138 -10.09 11.63 -17.98
C LYS A 138 -10.32 13.13 -18.09
N LYS A 139 -9.23 13.89 -18.05
CA LYS A 139 -9.35 15.33 -18.17
C LYS A 139 -8.66 15.84 -19.38
#